data_89cea5e99d9493bb6eb6f7fcd6ac2430
#
_entry.id   89cea5e99d9493bb6eb6f7fcd6ac2430
#
_cell.length_a   1.000
_cell.length_b   1.000
_cell.length_c   1.000
_cell.angle_alpha   90.00
_cell.angle_beta   90.00
_cell.angle_gamma   90.00
#
_symmetry.space_group_name_H-M   'P 1'
#
loop_
_entity.id
_entity.type
_entity.pdbx_description
1 polymer ?
#
loop_
_entity_poly.entity_id
_entity_poly.type
_entity_poly.pdbx_seq_one_letter_code
_entity_poly.pdbx_strand_id
1 'polypeptide(L)'
;ELLLFLSVLPVPPVELEQRCFTNSQVTLAKEVCQYLTDHMDSKITIQELSGQFNASATLIKSSFRGVYGMSPSAFLRAQKMHSAADLLRNSNRTVLDIAGQFGYDNASKFAKAFRDIIGVSPNEYRSGVEQDSCAPLSSQVGNLPPSGG
;
A
#
# COMPACT_ATOMS: atom_id res chain seq x y z
N GLU A 1 12.37 -34.11 -4.61
CA GLU A 1 11.22 -34.31 -5.47
C GLU A 1 10.19 -33.21 -5.33
N LEU A 2 9.83 -32.87 -4.11
CA LEU A 2 8.89 -31.78 -3.86
C LEU A 2 9.42 -30.46 -4.39
N LEU A 3 10.72 -30.31 -4.38
CA LEU A 3 11.38 -29.13 -4.90
C LEU A 3 11.12 -28.96 -6.39
N LEU A 4 10.97 -30.06 -7.09
CA LEU A 4 10.70 -30.02 -8.53
C LEU A 4 9.32 -29.44 -8.80
N PHE A 5 8.38 -29.67 -7.95
CA PHE A 5 7.06 -29.08 -8.09
C PHE A 5 7.12 -27.56 -7.98
N LEU A 6 7.89 -27.09 -7.05
CA LEU A 6 8.04 -25.65 -6.85
C LEU A 6 8.73 -25.01 -8.04
N SER A 7 9.70 -25.69 -8.61
CA SER A 7 10.41 -25.20 -9.78
C SER A 7 9.53 -25.21 -11.03
N VAL A 8 8.55 -26.07 -11.05
CA VAL A 8 7.64 -26.18 -12.19
C VAL A 8 6.54 -25.15 -12.14
N LEU A 9 6.34 -24.51 -11.02
CA LEU A 9 5.35 -23.49 -10.93
C LEU A 9 5.51 -22.46 -12.03
N PRO A 10 4.42 -22.02 -12.63
CA PRO A 10 4.46 -21.19 -13.84
C PRO A 10 4.84 -19.75 -13.53
N VAL A 11 6.05 -19.60 -13.13
CA VAL A 11 6.61 -18.27 -12.89
C VAL A 11 7.46 -17.80 -14.07
N PRO A 12 7.82 -18.68 -15.00
CA PRO A 12 8.74 -18.35 -16.05
C PRO A 12 8.52 -17.03 -16.80
N PRO A 13 7.28 -16.67 -17.13
CA PRO A 13 7.09 -15.43 -17.87
C PRO A 13 7.59 -14.19 -17.13
N VAL A 14 7.51 -14.23 -15.83
CA VAL A 14 7.98 -13.11 -15.01
C VAL A 14 9.50 -13.08 -14.97
N GLU A 15 10.10 -14.24 -14.96
CA GLU A 15 11.56 -14.34 -14.93
C GLU A 15 12.19 -13.84 -16.21
N LEU A 16 11.54 -14.07 -17.32
CA LEU A 16 12.06 -13.62 -18.61
C LEU A 16 12.08 -12.10 -18.72
N GLU A 17 11.19 -11.46 -18.02
CA GLU A 17 11.17 -10.01 -17.96
C GLU A 17 12.06 -9.46 -16.86
N GLN A 18 12.55 -10.32 -15.99
CA GLN A 18 13.55 -9.91 -15.03
C GLN A 18 14.83 -9.58 -15.77
N ARG A 19 14.85 -8.39 -16.29
CA ARG A 19 16.09 -7.82 -16.77
C ARG A 19 17.07 -7.91 -15.62
N CYS A 20 18.23 -8.40 -15.90
CA CYS A 20 19.29 -8.47 -14.92
C CYS A 20 19.59 -7.06 -14.43
N PHE A 21 18.91 -6.65 -13.39
CA PHE A 21 19.24 -5.38 -12.75
C PHE A 21 20.59 -5.53 -12.09
N THR A 22 21.44 -4.57 -12.32
CA THR A 22 22.74 -4.56 -11.67
C THR A 22 22.56 -4.38 -10.16
N ASN A 23 23.52 -4.85 -9.39
CA ASN A 23 23.48 -4.67 -7.94
C ASN A 23 23.30 -3.22 -7.56
N SER A 24 23.88 -2.29 -8.32
CA SER A 24 23.71 -0.87 -8.06
C SER A 24 22.27 -0.39 -8.29
N GLN A 25 21.58 -0.94 -9.30
CA GLN A 25 20.17 -0.59 -9.52
C GLN A 25 19.26 -1.12 -8.41
N VAL A 26 19.55 -2.33 -7.94
CA VAL A 26 18.80 -2.91 -6.80
C VAL A 26 19.04 -2.09 -5.54
N THR A 27 20.28 -1.71 -5.29
CA THR A 27 20.65 -0.87 -4.15
C THR A 27 19.94 0.49 -4.23
N LEU A 28 19.99 1.12 -5.41
CA LEU A 28 19.30 2.40 -5.63
C LEU A 28 17.81 2.28 -5.34
N ALA A 29 17.16 1.23 -5.83
CA ALA A 29 15.73 1.01 -5.58
C ALA A 29 15.42 0.88 -4.08
N LYS A 30 16.25 0.17 -3.36
CA LYS A 30 16.10 -0.02 -1.91
C LYS A 30 16.29 1.29 -1.15
N GLU A 31 17.30 2.07 -1.52
CA GLU A 31 17.56 3.37 -0.90
C GLU A 31 16.42 4.35 -1.15
N VAL A 32 15.90 4.37 -2.39
CA VAL A 32 14.73 5.19 -2.73
C VAL A 32 13.52 4.73 -1.92
N CYS A 33 13.31 3.43 -1.79
CA CYS A 33 12.21 2.88 -0.99
C CYS A 33 12.30 3.33 0.47
N GLN A 34 13.48 3.25 1.05
CA GLN A 34 13.71 3.69 2.43
C GLN A 34 13.43 5.18 2.58
N TYR A 35 13.96 5.98 1.65
CA TYR A 35 13.73 7.43 1.66
C TYR A 35 12.24 7.78 1.59
N LEU A 36 11.49 7.10 0.71
CA LEU A 36 10.05 7.30 0.57
C LEU A 36 9.30 6.94 1.85
N THR A 37 9.71 5.86 2.50
CA THR A 37 9.11 5.41 3.75
C THR A 37 9.37 6.39 4.90
N ASP A 38 10.57 6.94 4.96
CA ASP A 38 10.95 7.90 6.00
C ASP A 38 10.29 9.26 5.83
N HIS A 39 9.85 9.58 4.62
CA HIS A 39 9.27 10.88 4.29
C HIS A 39 7.82 10.77 3.80
N MET A 40 7.04 9.88 4.38
CA MET A 40 5.66 9.66 3.96
C MET A 40 4.74 10.86 4.13
N ASP A 41 5.05 11.73 5.06
CA ASP A 41 4.28 12.94 5.32
C ASP A 41 4.52 14.05 4.28
N SER A 42 5.55 13.89 3.48
CA SER A 42 5.98 14.91 2.52
C SER A 42 5.52 14.58 1.10
N LYS A 43 5.50 15.62 0.29
CA LYS A 43 5.18 15.51 -1.13
C LYS A 43 6.50 15.33 -1.89
N ILE A 44 6.88 14.10 -2.12
CA ILE A 44 8.15 13.79 -2.78
C ILE A 44 7.93 13.71 -4.29
N THR A 45 8.75 14.43 -5.03
CA THR A 45 8.73 14.42 -6.49
C THR A 45 9.90 13.59 -7.04
N ILE A 46 9.76 13.14 -8.28
CA ILE A 46 10.83 12.38 -8.93
C ILE A 46 12.09 13.23 -9.12
N GLN A 47 11.93 14.55 -9.27
CA GLN A 47 13.05 15.46 -9.37
C GLN A 47 13.84 15.52 -8.06
N GLU A 48 13.15 15.53 -6.93
CA GLU A 48 13.79 15.49 -5.61
C GLU A 48 14.59 14.21 -5.44
N LEU A 49 14.01 13.08 -5.82
CA LEU A 49 14.71 11.80 -5.78
C LEU A 49 15.93 11.81 -6.68
N SER A 50 15.80 12.39 -7.88
CA SER A 50 16.89 12.50 -8.82
C SER A 50 18.06 13.31 -8.25
N GLY A 51 17.75 14.42 -7.58
CA GLY A 51 18.74 15.25 -6.91
C GLY A 51 19.36 14.56 -5.70
N GLN A 52 18.52 13.90 -4.89
CA GLN A 52 18.96 13.25 -3.65
C GLN A 52 19.91 12.08 -3.92
N PHE A 53 19.60 11.28 -4.93
CA PHE A 53 20.37 10.07 -5.24
C PHE A 53 21.33 10.25 -6.40
N ASN A 54 21.43 11.46 -6.94
CA ASN A 54 22.29 11.79 -8.08
C ASN A 54 22.13 10.79 -9.24
N ALA A 55 20.89 10.47 -9.54
CA ALA A 55 20.51 9.52 -10.57
C ALA A 55 19.40 10.11 -11.43
N SER A 56 19.34 9.72 -12.70
CA SER A 56 18.31 10.23 -13.59
C SER A 56 16.92 9.73 -13.16
N ALA A 57 15.90 10.52 -13.45
CA ALA A 57 14.52 10.14 -13.17
C ALA A 57 14.15 8.80 -13.83
N THR A 58 14.62 8.59 -15.05
CA THR A 58 14.39 7.34 -15.79
C THR A 58 15.02 6.15 -15.08
N LEU A 59 16.27 6.31 -14.62
CA LEU A 59 16.97 5.25 -13.92
C LEU A 59 16.28 4.89 -12.61
N ILE A 60 15.87 5.89 -11.84
CA ILE A 60 15.14 5.68 -10.58
C ILE A 60 13.83 4.93 -10.83
N LYS A 61 13.05 5.39 -11.81
CA LYS A 61 11.76 4.75 -12.13
C LYS A 61 11.93 3.31 -12.60
N SER A 62 12.87 3.06 -13.49
CA SER A 62 13.08 1.72 -14.04
C SER A 62 13.64 0.76 -13.00
N SER A 63 14.60 1.21 -12.18
CA SER A 63 15.18 0.40 -11.12
C SER A 63 14.14 0.07 -10.06
N PHE A 64 13.38 1.07 -9.62
CA PHE A 64 12.34 0.89 -8.61
C PHE A 64 11.24 -0.04 -9.11
N ARG A 65 10.78 0.18 -10.34
CA ARG A 65 9.75 -0.67 -10.94
C ARG A 65 10.23 -2.10 -11.13
N GLY A 66 11.50 -2.28 -11.48
CA GLY A 66 12.08 -3.62 -11.63
C GLY A 66 12.12 -4.40 -10.33
N VAL A 67 12.37 -3.73 -9.21
CA VAL A 67 12.48 -4.37 -7.90
C VAL A 67 11.11 -4.50 -7.22
N TYR A 68 10.29 -3.46 -7.27
CA TYR A 68 9.03 -3.40 -6.53
C TYR A 68 7.77 -3.54 -7.40
N GLY A 69 7.91 -3.60 -8.71
CA GLY A 69 6.78 -3.77 -9.62
C GLY A 69 5.94 -2.52 -9.88
N MET A 70 6.28 -1.40 -9.27
CA MET A 70 5.53 -0.14 -9.40
C MET A 70 6.47 1.05 -9.37
N SER A 71 5.96 2.22 -9.77
CA SER A 71 6.76 3.44 -9.73
C SER A 71 6.92 3.94 -8.29
N PRO A 72 7.96 4.76 -8.01
CA PRO A 72 8.13 5.35 -6.69
C PRO A 72 6.91 6.15 -6.20
N SER A 73 6.28 6.89 -7.10
CA SER A 73 5.09 7.68 -6.77
C SER A 73 3.91 6.80 -6.38
N ALA A 74 3.70 5.71 -7.13
CA ALA A 74 2.62 4.76 -6.83
C ALA A 74 2.88 4.05 -5.50
N PHE A 75 4.11 3.68 -5.24
CA PHE A 75 4.52 3.07 -3.98
C PHE A 75 4.24 4.00 -2.79
N LEU A 76 4.71 5.25 -2.88
CA LEU A 76 4.50 6.24 -1.83
C LEU A 76 3.02 6.45 -1.56
N ARG A 77 2.22 6.56 -2.62
CA ARG A 77 0.78 6.73 -2.51
C ARG A 77 0.13 5.54 -1.80
N ALA A 78 0.52 4.33 -2.16
CA ALA A 78 0.02 3.12 -1.52
C ALA A 78 0.39 3.07 -0.04
N GLN A 79 1.64 3.39 0.30
CA GLN A 79 2.09 3.42 1.69
C GLN A 79 1.32 4.45 2.52
N LYS A 80 1.09 5.64 1.96
CA LYS A 80 0.29 6.67 2.62
C LYS A 80 -1.12 6.17 2.91
N MET A 81 -1.75 5.49 1.96
CA MET A 81 -3.11 5.00 2.13
C MET A 81 -3.18 3.85 3.15
N HIS A 82 -2.21 2.97 3.18
CA HIS A 82 -2.15 1.92 4.19
C HIS A 82 -1.94 2.50 5.59
N SER A 83 -1.05 3.46 5.74
CA SER A 83 -0.85 4.16 7.01
C SER A 83 -2.10 4.92 7.44
N ALA A 84 -2.79 5.54 6.49
CA ALA A 84 -4.04 6.22 6.75
C ALA A 84 -5.13 5.24 7.21
N ALA A 85 -5.17 4.05 6.61
CA ALA A 85 -6.11 3.00 7.02
C ALA A 85 -5.87 2.60 8.48
N ASP A 86 -4.62 2.46 8.88
CA ASP A 86 -4.27 2.16 10.26
C ASP A 86 -4.71 3.27 11.21
N LEU A 87 -4.55 4.53 10.82
CA LEU A 87 -5.01 5.66 11.63
C LEU A 87 -6.54 5.71 11.72
N LEU A 88 -7.23 5.39 10.65
CA LEU A 88 -8.69 5.33 10.65
C LEU A 88 -9.20 4.23 11.59
N ARG A 89 -8.48 3.12 11.65
CA ARG A 89 -8.83 1.99 12.52
C ARG A 89 -8.51 2.27 13.98
N ASN A 90 -7.36 2.86 14.24
CA ASN A 90 -6.78 2.94 15.58
C ASN A 90 -6.94 4.32 16.24
N SER A 91 -7.55 5.27 15.58
CA SER A 91 -7.73 6.61 16.14
C SER A 91 -9.09 7.19 15.77
N ASN A 92 -9.53 8.15 16.57
CA ASN A 92 -10.78 8.88 16.34
C ASN A 92 -10.57 10.17 15.54
N ARG A 93 -9.42 10.30 14.89
CA ARG A 93 -9.11 11.47 14.08
C ARG A 93 -10.06 11.56 12.89
N THR A 94 -10.36 12.78 12.48
CA THR A 94 -11.23 12.99 11.33
C THR A 94 -10.50 12.61 10.04
N VAL A 95 -11.28 12.29 9.01
CA VAL A 95 -10.71 12.00 7.69
C VAL A 95 -9.90 13.19 7.18
N LEU A 96 -10.35 14.40 7.45
CA LEU A 96 -9.66 15.62 7.04
C LEU A 96 -8.31 15.76 7.75
N ASP A 97 -8.24 15.47 9.04
CA ASP A 97 -6.99 15.52 9.80
C ASP A 97 -5.97 14.52 9.26
N ILE A 98 -6.44 13.30 8.98
CA ILE A 98 -5.59 12.26 8.42
C ILE A 98 -5.11 12.65 7.01
N ALA A 99 -6.01 13.18 6.19
CA ALA A 99 -5.64 13.67 4.86
C ALA A 99 -4.55 14.74 4.93
N GLY A 100 -4.70 15.69 5.85
CA GLY A 100 -3.71 16.74 6.07
C GLY A 100 -2.35 16.20 6.48
N GLN A 101 -2.33 15.20 7.32
CA GLN A 101 -1.08 14.57 7.77
C GLN A 101 -0.27 13.99 6.62
N PHE A 102 -0.95 13.47 5.59
CA PHE A 102 -0.29 12.88 4.42
C PHE A 102 -0.14 13.85 3.25
N GLY A 103 -0.34 15.14 3.48
CA GLY A 103 -0.10 16.18 2.50
C GLY A 103 -1.22 16.38 1.48
N TYR A 104 -2.42 15.94 1.80
CA TYR A 104 -3.60 16.20 0.97
C TYR A 104 -4.31 17.46 1.45
N ASP A 105 -4.47 18.41 0.55
CA ASP A 105 -5.12 19.69 0.85
C ASP A 105 -6.63 19.57 1.01
N ASN A 106 -7.18 18.44 0.56
CA ASN A 106 -8.62 18.31 0.43
C ASN A 106 -9.01 16.86 0.67
N ALA A 107 -10.02 16.68 1.50
CA ALA A 107 -10.51 15.36 1.89
C ALA A 107 -11.04 14.56 0.70
N SER A 108 -11.59 15.22 -0.32
CA SER A 108 -12.11 14.54 -1.51
C SER A 108 -11.00 13.87 -2.32
N LYS A 109 -9.87 14.56 -2.48
CA LYS A 109 -8.71 13.99 -3.18
C LYS A 109 -8.13 12.81 -2.40
N PHE A 110 -8.07 12.96 -1.09
CA PHE A 110 -7.64 11.88 -0.21
C PHE A 110 -8.58 10.68 -0.31
N ALA A 111 -9.88 10.91 -0.21
CA ALA A 111 -10.88 9.86 -0.26
C ALA A 111 -10.82 9.10 -1.58
N LYS A 112 -10.62 9.80 -2.69
CA LYS A 112 -10.47 9.16 -4.00
C LYS A 112 -9.21 8.29 -4.04
N ALA A 113 -8.07 8.81 -3.58
CA ALA A 113 -6.83 8.05 -3.54
C ALA A 113 -6.95 6.83 -2.61
N PHE A 114 -7.61 7.00 -1.48
CA PHE A 114 -7.86 5.93 -0.53
C PHE A 114 -8.71 4.82 -1.17
N ARG A 115 -9.79 5.21 -1.80
CA ARG A 115 -10.68 4.26 -2.48
C ARG A 115 -9.98 3.52 -3.62
N ASP A 116 -9.13 4.22 -4.39
CA ASP A 116 -8.39 3.62 -5.50
C ASP A 116 -7.44 2.52 -5.02
N ILE A 117 -6.91 2.64 -3.82
CA ILE A 117 -5.89 1.72 -3.28
C ILE A 117 -6.50 0.70 -2.32
N ILE A 118 -7.33 1.15 -1.40
CA ILE A 118 -7.94 0.30 -0.37
C ILE A 118 -9.20 -0.40 -0.87
N GLY A 119 -9.93 0.23 -1.81
CA GLY A 119 -11.14 -0.34 -2.40
C GLY A 119 -12.44 0.23 -1.86
N VAL A 120 -12.42 0.89 -0.72
CA VAL A 120 -13.58 1.52 -0.09
C VAL A 120 -13.22 2.93 0.36
N SER A 121 -14.24 3.75 0.60
CA SER A 121 -13.99 5.11 1.09
C SER A 121 -13.48 5.09 2.53
N PRO A 122 -12.80 6.15 2.98
CA PRO A 122 -12.33 6.23 4.37
C PRO A 122 -13.45 6.08 5.41
N ASN A 123 -14.60 6.65 5.14
CA ASN A 123 -15.75 6.56 6.04
C ASN A 123 -16.31 5.14 6.09
N GLU A 124 -16.44 4.50 4.94
CA GLU A 124 -16.89 3.11 4.86
C GLU A 124 -15.91 2.17 5.55
N TYR A 125 -14.63 2.41 5.38
CA TYR A 125 -13.59 1.63 6.03
C TYR A 125 -13.69 1.71 7.55
N ARG A 126 -13.85 2.91 8.08
CA ARG A 126 -14.02 3.13 9.53
C ARG A 126 -15.27 2.44 10.05
N SER A 127 -16.40 2.63 9.37
CA SER A 127 -17.67 2.01 9.76
C SER A 127 -17.61 0.48 9.69
N GLY A 128 -16.93 -0.07 8.70
CA GLY A 128 -16.73 -1.51 8.57
C GLY A 128 -15.95 -2.09 9.74
N VAL A 129 -14.92 -1.38 10.18
CA VAL A 129 -14.12 -1.80 11.33
C VAL A 129 -14.96 -1.78 12.61
N GLU A 130 -15.82 -0.76 12.75
CA GLU A 130 -16.72 -0.68 13.90
C GLU A 130 -17.71 -1.85 13.91
N GLN A 131 -18.22 -2.21 12.75
CA GLN A 131 -19.14 -3.32 12.62
C GLN A 131 -18.48 -4.65 12.97
N ASP A 132 -17.26 -4.87 12.47
CA ASP A 132 -16.51 -6.08 12.78
C ASP A 132 -16.17 -6.17 14.27
N SER A 133 -15.89 -5.02 14.88
CA SER A 133 -15.60 -4.98 16.31
C SER A 133 -16.86 -5.19 17.16
N CYS A 134 -18.01 -4.80 16.61
CA CYS A 134 -19.27 -4.88 17.30
C CYS A 134 -20.10 -6.10 16.93
N ALA A 135 -19.64 -6.90 15.98
CA ALA A 135 -20.34 -8.12 15.61
C ALA A 135 -20.09 -9.17 16.71
N PRO A 136 -20.96 -9.28 17.68
CA PRO A 136 -20.75 -10.27 18.71
C PRO A 136 -21.03 -11.64 18.16
N LEU A 137 -20.26 -12.58 18.61
CA LEU A 137 -20.44 -14.00 18.29
C LEU A 137 -21.87 -14.46 18.60
N SER A 138 -22.57 -13.71 19.43
CA SER A 138 -23.91 -14.02 19.83
C SER A 138 -24.94 -14.02 18.70
N SER A 139 -24.65 -13.32 17.61
CA SER A 139 -25.58 -13.32 16.48
C SER A 139 -25.63 -14.67 15.77
N GLN A 140 -24.60 -15.48 15.94
CA GLN A 140 -24.59 -16.82 15.36
C GLN A 140 -25.34 -17.83 16.23
N VAL A 141 -25.41 -17.56 17.51
CA VAL A 141 -26.07 -18.46 18.44
C VAL A 141 -27.60 -18.30 18.41
N GLY A 142 -28.05 -17.11 18.01
CA GLY A 142 -29.47 -16.83 17.93
C GLY A 142 -30.23 -17.56 16.84
N ASN A 143 -29.53 -18.24 15.97
CA ASN A 143 -30.13 -18.96 14.87
C ASN A 143 -30.26 -20.47 15.10
N LEU A 144 -30.05 -20.89 16.31
CA LEU A 144 -30.36 -22.27 16.62
C LEU A 144 -31.87 -22.44 16.51
N PRO A 145 -32.34 -23.31 15.66
CA PRO A 145 -33.75 -23.61 15.63
C PRO A 145 -34.18 -24.10 16.99
N PRO A 146 -35.30 -23.65 17.48
CA PRO A 146 -35.82 -24.24 18.68
C PRO A 146 -35.95 -25.71 18.42
N SER A 147 -35.31 -26.48 19.24
CA SER A 147 -35.49 -27.93 19.20
C SER A 147 -36.98 -28.13 19.32
N GLY A 148 -37.61 -28.48 18.21
CA GLY A 148 -39.01 -28.75 18.23
C GLY A 148 -39.22 -29.87 19.18
N GLY A 149 -39.79 -29.57 20.27
CA GLY A 149 -40.28 -30.60 21.16
C GLY A 149 -41.45 -31.30 20.52
#